data_2fd17fd21288de457b96b9c207fd4fd5
#
_entry.id   2fd17fd21288de457b96b9c207fd4fd5
#
_cell.length_a   1.000
_cell.length_b   1.000
_cell.length_c   1.000
_cell.angle_alpha   90.00
_cell.angle_beta   90.00
_cell.angle_gamma   90.00
#
_symmetry.space_group_name_H-M   'P 1'
#
loop_
_entity.id
_entity.type
_entity.pdbx_description
1 polymer ?
#
loop_
_entity_poly.entity_id
_entity_poly.type
_entity_poly.pdbx_seq_one_letter_code
_entity_poly.pdbx_strand_id
1 'polypeptide(L)'
;MNFIKDTLEKIIKDALTQLEYPILENVEIVRDSDRPDLSDFQSNIAMALAKQLKQNPRKIAESIVAKIDTPEITFSIDGPGFINIILSNEFVAKILNENVSRETFNPQPQTNPKKIIIDYGGPNVAKSLHVGHLRSSIIGEALKNLAKYKGYNVIGDIHLGDWGLPMGLIIASIKEKGLKLPLSIDELNPIYPEASKRSKVDEEFMAKAQEETKKLQNGDKENREIWKSFWTTSVNDIKKILSILNVDFDLWYGESTANDDVNLLVKEFKEKGLVKPSEGAEVIDLKDFPMNGTEVPPFIVIKSNGAVMYGMTDIATLYDRIKRQNADMVWYVVDARQALHFHQVFSVAKITDLKGDCQLEHLGFGTVLGQDSKPLKTRNGDNVSLMELITDTLDSAKKKIEENEKTSSLPEEEKNKIAKDVGVSALKFADLINPRTSDYIFNLDKFVSFEGKTGPYILYTAVRIKSLLRDAGNDFEMGNIALANVYDKALAIKICEFNNAVDRAFEARGIHILAQYVYDLAVCFNNFYHNVKIMTEENVNQKNSWLKLSKIVLTIFETFAKIIKIDIPERM
;
A
#
# COMPACT_ATOMS: atom_id res chain seq x y z
N MET A 1 -7.70 15.74 -6.89
CA MET A 1 -8.37 17.05 -6.97
C MET A 1 -8.98 17.36 -5.60
N ASN A 2 -8.65 18.49 -5.01
CA ASN A 2 -9.30 19.00 -3.78
C ASN A 2 -10.21 20.15 -4.18
N PHE A 3 -11.51 19.91 -4.25
CA PHE A 3 -12.47 20.88 -4.80
C PHE A 3 -12.38 22.27 -4.15
N ILE A 4 -12.18 22.36 -2.85
CA ILE A 4 -12.06 23.64 -2.14
C ILE A 4 -10.68 24.27 -2.38
N LYS A 5 -9.58 23.55 -2.11
CA LYS A 5 -8.23 24.11 -2.28
C LYS A 5 -7.97 24.55 -3.73
N ASP A 6 -8.36 23.74 -4.70
CA ASP A 6 -8.20 24.06 -6.13
C ASP A 6 -8.96 25.35 -6.50
N THR A 7 -10.17 25.53 -5.94
CA THR A 7 -10.95 26.75 -6.14
C THR A 7 -10.27 27.97 -5.50
N LEU A 8 -9.81 27.84 -4.25
CA LEU A 8 -9.11 28.91 -3.54
C LEU A 8 -7.78 29.28 -4.20
N GLU A 9 -7.02 28.28 -4.65
CA GLU A 9 -5.78 28.52 -5.40
C GLU A 9 -6.04 29.28 -6.69
N LYS A 10 -7.11 28.93 -7.41
CA LYS A 10 -7.50 29.66 -8.63
C LYS A 10 -7.83 31.12 -8.31
N ILE A 11 -8.62 31.38 -7.27
CA ILE A 11 -8.98 32.75 -6.85
C ILE A 11 -7.72 33.55 -6.54
N ILE A 12 -6.76 32.99 -5.80
CA ILE A 12 -5.51 33.70 -5.47
C ILE A 12 -4.64 33.90 -6.71
N LYS A 13 -4.52 32.91 -7.60
CA LYS A 13 -3.78 33.02 -8.88
C LYS A 13 -4.37 34.08 -9.79
N ASP A 14 -5.68 34.20 -9.85
CA ASP A 14 -6.37 35.25 -10.62
C ASP A 14 -6.05 36.64 -10.03
N ALA A 15 -6.03 36.78 -8.71
CA ALA A 15 -5.62 38.02 -8.05
C ALA A 15 -4.14 38.39 -8.30
N LEU A 16 -3.23 37.38 -8.25
CA LEU A 16 -1.81 37.58 -8.59
C LEU A 16 -1.65 38.04 -10.04
N THR A 17 -2.39 37.46 -10.97
CA THR A 17 -2.38 37.82 -12.39
C THR A 17 -2.84 39.27 -12.60
N GLN A 18 -3.92 39.71 -11.92
CA GLN A 18 -4.40 41.08 -11.97
C GLN A 18 -3.41 42.12 -11.42
N LEU A 19 -2.54 41.69 -10.50
CA LEU A 19 -1.49 42.50 -9.91
C LEU A 19 -0.18 42.46 -10.70
N GLU A 20 -0.11 41.67 -11.78
CA GLU A 20 1.12 41.36 -12.51
C GLU A 20 2.22 40.79 -11.62
N TYR A 21 1.82 40.07 -10.56
CA TYR A 21 2.73 39.34 -9.66
C TYR A 21 3.09 37.97 -10.23
N PRO A 22 4.33 37.51 -10.03
CA PRO A 22 4.74 36.22 -10.55
C PRO A 22 3.97 35.08 -9.86
N ILE A 23 3.53 34.09 -10.66
CA ILE A 23 3.01 32.82 -10.15
C ILE A 23 4.22 31.91 -9.91
N LEU A 24 4.44 31.56 -8.65
CA LEU A 24 5.56 30.70 -8.25
C LEU A 24 5.24 29.23 -8.53
N GLU A 25 6.11 28.56 -9.26
CA GLU A 25 6.06 27.10 -9.42
C GLU A 25 6.57 26.42 -8.14
N ASN A 26 5.99 25.27 -7.79
CA ASN A 26 6.35 24.45 -6.61
C ASN A 26 6.13 25.12 -5.24
N VAL A 27 5.23 26.10 -5.14
CA VAL A 27 4.79 26.70 -3.88
C VAL A 27 3.35 26.33 -3.63
N GLU A 28 3.06 25.74 -2.47
CA GLU A 28 1.68 25.51 -2.00
C GLU A 28 1.03 26.87 -1.69
N ILE A 29 0.10 27.28 -2.56
CA ILE A 29 -0.55 28.59 -2.44
C ILE A 29 -1.57 28.59 -1.29
N VAL A 30 -2.33 27.50 -1.15
CA VAL A 30 -3.34 27.33 -0.10
C VAL A 30 -3.03 26.07 0.70
N ARG A 31 -2.89 26.21 2.01
CA ARG A 31 -2.66 25.12 2.95
C ARG A 31 -3.74 25.11 4.05
N ASP A 32 -3.82 24.03 4.79
CA ASP A 32 -4.65 23.96 5.97
C ASP A 32 -4.16 24.97 7.00
N SER A 33 -5.08 25.57 7.77
CA SER A 33 -4.71 26.55 8.79
C SER A 33 -3.98 25.88 9.95
N ASP A 34 -2.88 26.48 10.40
CA ASP A 34 -2.21 26.10 11.66
C ASP A 34 -3.05 26.46 12.90
N ARG A 35 -4.08 27.31 12.72
CA ARG A 35 -5.03 27.77 13.73
C ARG A 35 -6.46 27.58 13.25
N PRO A 36 -6.97 26.31 13.29
CA PRO A 36 -8.34 26.00 12.82
C PRO A 36 -9.45 26.74 13.59
N ASP A 37 -9.12 27.25 14.77
CA ASP A 37 -9.99 28.13 15.57
C ASP A 37 -10.16 29.53 14.96
N LEU A 38 -9.25 29.96 14.09
CA LEU A 38 -9.23 31.31 13.48
C LEU A 38 -9.58 31.29 11.98
N SER A 39 -9.24 30.24 11.28
CA SER A 39 -9.47 30.15 9.82
C SER A 39 -9.52 28.71 9.33
N ASP A 40 -10.24 28.48 8.24
CA ASP A 40 -10.32 27.14 7.62
C ASP A 40 -9.02 26.83 6.85
N PHE A 41 -8.49 27.81 6.12
CA PHE A 41 -7.27 27.69 5.32
C PHE A 41 -6.37 28.91 5.52
N GLN A 42 -5.13 28.80 5.04
CA GLN A 42 -4.14 29.86 5.08
C GLN A 42 -3.31 29.89 3.79
N SER A 43 -2.89 31.10 3.38
CA SER A 43 -1.92 31.28 2.30
C SER A 43 -0.70 32.07 2.78
N ASN A 44 0.49 31.52 2.45
CA ASN A 44 1.79 32.13 2.75
C ASN A 44 2.43 32.76 1.50
N ILE A 45 1.68 32.86 0.40
CA ILE A 45 2.20 33.32 -0.90
C ILE A 45 2.82 34.70 -0.85
N ALA A 46 2.29 35.58 -0.02
CA ALA A 46 2.83 36.94 0.13
C ALA A 46 4.27 36.95 0.68
N MET A 47 4.59 36.05 1.61
CA MET A 47 5.94 35.89 2.15
C MET A 47 6.89 35.27 1.13
N ALA A 48 6.41 34.31 0.32
CA ALA A 48 7.20 33.73 -0.75
C ALA A 48 7.56 34.73 -1.84
N LEU A 49 6.65 35.65 -2.16
CA LEU A 49 6.84 36.72 -3.17
C LEU A 49 7.69 37.90 -2.68
N ALA A 50 7.81 38.10 -1.37
CA ALA A 50 8.41 39.30 -0.80
C ALA A 50 9.83 39.61 -1.29
N LYS A 51 10.67 38.56 -1.38
CA LYS A 51 12.06 38.69 -1.86
C LYS A 51 12.12 39.09 -3.35
N GLN A 52 11.26 38.48 -4.16
CA GLN A 52 11.24 38.73 -5.61
C GLN A 52 10.68 40.11 -5.94
N LEU A 53 9.61 40.52 -5.27
CA LEU A 53 8.98 41.84 -5.45
C LEU A 53 9.70 42.95 -4.70
N LYS A 54 10.64 42.61 -3.79
CA LYS A 54 11.35 43.58 -2.91
C LYS A 54 10.37 44.48 -2.13
N GLN A 55 9.26 43.89 -1.67
CA GLN A 55 8.19 44.58 -0.95
C GLN A 55 7.93 43.90 0.41
N ASN A 56 7.31 44.68 1.31
CA ASN A 56 6.88 44.15 2.59
C ASN A 56 5.79 43.07 2.37
N PRO A 57 5.94 41.82 2.93
CA PRO A 57 4.98 40.73 2.71
C PRO A 57 3.54 41.12 3.10
N ARG A 58 3.36 41.91 4.17
CA ARG A 58 2.04 42.36 4.60
C ARG A 58 1.36 43.25 3.55
N LYS A 59 2.11 44.13 2.90
CA LYS A 59 1.59 44.96 1.81
C LYS A 59 1.22 44.12 0.59
N ILE A 60 2.01 43.10 0.29
CA ILE A 60 1.70 42.15 -0.78
C ILE A 60 0.38 41.43 -0.46
N ALA A 61 0.23 40.93 0.77
CA ALA A 61 -1.00 40.28 1.22
C ALA A 61 -2.22 41.21 1.12
N GLU A 62 -2.09 42.47 1.57
CA GLU A 62 -3.13 43.50 1.45
C GLU A 62 -3.52 43.74 -0.01
N SER A 63 -2.55 43.83 -0.91
CA SER A 63 -2.79 43.99 -2.34
C SER A 63 -3.52 42.83 -2.97
N ILE A 64 -3.14 41.57 -2.60
CA ILE A 64 -3.79 40.33 -3.08
C ILE A 64 -5.25 40.30 -2.62
N VAL A 65 -5.49 40.49 -1.32
CA VAL A 65 -6.85 40.46 -0.75
C VAL A 65 -7.75 41.52 -1.34
N ALA A 66 -7.22 42.75 -1.60
CA ALA A 66 -7.97 43.82 -2.21
C ALA A 66 -8.41 43.54 -3.66
N LYS A 67 -7.84 42.54 -4.33
CA LYS A 67 -8.22 42.13 -5.68
C LYS A 67 -9.22 40.97 -5.71
N ILE A 68 -9.48 40.39 -4.57
CA ILE A 68 -10.43 39.27 -4.47
C ILE A 68 -11.82 39.81 -4.15
N ASP A 69 -12.74 39.64 -5.08
CA ASP A 69 -14.16 39.97 -4.92
C ASP A 69 -14.97 38.69 -4.82
N THR A 70 -15.03 38.13 -3.62
CA THR A 70 -15.78 36.90 -3.33
C THR A 70 -16.44 37.05 -1.97
N PRO A 71 -17.72 37.46 -1.91
CA PRO A 71 -18.40 37.80 -0.65
C PRO A 71 -18.62 36.57 0.27
N GLU A 72 -18.56 35.35 -0.29
CA GLU A 72 -18.71 34.11 0.45
C GLU A 72 -17.43 33.66 1.18
N ILE A 73 -16.30 34.38 0.99
CA ILE A 73 -15.02 34.08 1.62
C ILE A 73 -14.52 35.32 2.36
N THR A 74 -14.21 35.16 3.64
CA THR A 74 -13.61 36.21 4.44
C THR A 74 -12.10 36.01 4.50
N PHE A 75 -11.35 37.08 4.21
CA PHE A 75 -9.89 37.09 4.31
C PHE A 75 -9.48 38.00 5.46
N SER A 76 -8.51 37.57 6.26
CA SER A 76 -7.83 38.41 7.25
C SER A 76 -6.32 38.24 7.11
N ILE A 77 -5.56 39.27 7.52
CA ILE A 77 -4.10 39.30 7.36
C ILE A 77 -3.47 39.38 8.74
N ASP A 78 -2.75 38.34 9.15
CA ASP A 78 -2.07 38.28 10.42
C ASP A 78 -0.55 38.31 10.28
N GLY A 79 0.11 38.80 11.33
CA GLY A 79 1.56 38.83 11.44
C GLY A 79 2.24 39.49 10.24
N PRO A 80 3.30 38.90 9.70
CA PRO A 80 4.10 39.50 8.61
C PRO A 80 3.43 39.42 7.23
N GLY A 81 2.25 38.77 7.09
CA GLY A 81 1.56 38.66 5.80
C GLY A 81 0.94 37.28 5.56
N PHE A 82 0.55 36.57 6.62
CA PHE A 82 -0.30 35.39 6.52
C PHE A 82 -1.71 35.78 6.09
N ILE A 83 -2.21 35.21 5.04
CA ILE A 83 -3.58 35.42 4.57
C ILE A 83 -4.42 34.27 5.12
N ASN A 84 -5.24 34.54 6.13
CA ASN A 84 -6.20 33.59 6.66
C ASN A 84 -7.47 33.61 5.82
N ILE A 85 -8.04 32.44 5.58
CA ILE A 85 -9.19 32.23 4.70
C ILE A 85 -10.30 31.54 5.49
N ILE A 86 -11.43 32.23 5.64
CA ILE A 86 -12.61 31.72 6.32
C ILE A 86 -13.74 31.59 5.30
N LEU A 87 -14.24 30.37 5.12
CA LEU A 87 -15.31 30.06 4.18
C LEU A 87 -16.68 30.26 4.82
N SER A 88 -17.67 30.74 4.06
CA SER A 88 -19.04 30.68 4.53
C SER A 88 -19.60 29.24 4.42
N ASN A 89 -20.66 28.95 5.17
CA ASN A 89 -21.38 27.68 5.06
C ASN A 89 -21.95 27.48 3.66
N GLU A 90 -22.45 28.55 3.05
CA GLU A 90 -23.03 28.58 1.71
C GLU A 90 -21.99 28.21 0.66
N PHE A 91 -20.78 28.76 0.75
CA PHE A 91 -19.68 28.45 -0.17
C PHE A 91 -19.31 26.95 -0.11
N VAL A 92 -19.08 26.43 1.09
CA VAL A 92 -18.74 25.01 1.26
C VAL A 92 -19.86 24.09 0.79
N ALA A 93 -21.11 24.41 1.14
CA ALA A 93 -22.28 23.66 0.69
C ALA A 93 -22.42 23.66 -0.84
N LYS A 94 -22.20 24.81 -1.49
CA LYS A 94 -22.21 24.95 -2.94
C LYS A 94 -21.17 24.06 -3.60
N ILE A 95 -19.91 24.14 -3.16
CA ILE A 95 -18.82 23.31 -3.68
C ILE A 95 -19.17 21.80 -3.55
N LEU A 96 -19.71 21.36 -2.43
CA LEU A 96 -20.13 19.96 -2.26
C LEU A 96 -21.27 19.59 -3.21
N ASN A 97 -22.32 20.41 -3.28
CA ASN A 97 -23.48 20.10 -4.12
C ASN A 97 -23.14 20.06 -5.61
N GLU A 98 -22.21 20.89 -6.07
CA GLU A 98 -21.75 20.92 -7.46
C GLU A 98 -20.80 19.78 -7.83
N ASN A 99 -19.96 19.34 -6.89
CA ASN A 99 -18.86 18.44 -7.19
C ASN A 99 -19.02 17.02 -6.62
N VAL A 100 -19.90 16.82 -5.65
CA VAL A 100 -20.08 15.51 -5.02
C VAL A 100 -21.36 14.85 -5.51
N SER A 101 -21.22 13.88 -6.40
CA SER A 101 -22.27 12.95 -6.85
C SER A 101 -22.04 11.54 -6.30
N ARG A 102 -22.96 10.62 -6.57
CA ARG A 102 -22.76 9.19 -6.24
C ARG A 102 -21.53 8.58 -6.90
N GLU A 103 -21.11 9.13 -8.04
CA GLU A 103 -19.99 8.63 -8.85
C GLU A 103 -18.65 9.21 -8.46
N THR A 104 -18.62 10.30 -7.67
CA THR A 104 -17.39 11.01 -7.30
C THR A 104 -16.34 10.12 -6.61
N PHE A 105 -16.82 9.12 -5.87
CA PHE A 105 -15.96 8.18 -5.11
C PHE A 105 -15.83 6.81 -5.79
N ASN A 106 -16.31 6.67 -7.03
CA ASN A 106 -16.10 5.47 -7.82
C ASN A 106 -14.77 5.54 -8.60
N PRO A 107 -14.20 4.38 -8.96
CA PRO A 107 -13.05 4.34 -9.85
C PRO A 107 -13.29 5.14 -11.12
N GLN A 108 -12.32 5.97 -11.52
CA GLN A 108 -12.39 6.78 -12.74
C GLN A 108 -11.75 5.99 -13.89
N PRO A 109 -12.50 5.48 -14.88
CA PRO A 109 -11.93 4.75 -15.98
C PRO A 109 -11.05 5.68 -16.85
N GLN A 110 -9.87 5.21 -17.23
CA GLN A 110 -8.99 5.89 -18.18
C GLN A 110 -9.26 5.37 -19.60
N THR A 111 -9.18 6.24 -20.59
CA THR A 111 -9.41 5.87 -22.00
C THR A 111 -8.36 4.88 -22.53
N ASN A 112 -7.09 5.07 -22.13
CA ASN A 112 -5.97 4.17 -22.44
C ASN A 112 -5.18 3.90 -21.16
N PRO A 113 -5.65 2.96 -20.31
CA PRO A 113 -5.02 2.71 -19.03
C PRO A 113 -3.62 2.10 -19.22
N LYS A 114 -2.61 2.74 -18.65
CA LYS A 114 -1.28 2.14 -18.55
C LYS A 114 -1.33 0.86 -17.73
N LYS A 115 -0.51 -0.11 -18.14
CA LYS A 115 -0.41 -1.41 -17.48
C LYS A 115 0.66 -1.39 -16.40
N ILE A 116 0.27 -1.73 -15.19
CA ILE A 116 1.17 -1.86 -14.04
C ILE A 116 1.24 -3.33 -13.63
N ILE A 117 2.44 -3.88 -13.51
CA ILE A 117 2.66 -5.17 -12.85
C ILE A 117 3.27 -4.89 -11.50
N ILE A 118 2.66 -5.44 -10.45
CA ILE A 118 3.13 -5.29 -9.07
C ILE A 118 3.56 -6.66 -8.56
N ASP A 119 4.86 -6.77 -8.26
CA ASP A 119 5.48 -7.94 -7.65
C ASP A 119 5.49 -7.77 -6.13
N TYR A 120 4.82 -8.66 -5.42
CA TYR A 120 4.74 -8.61 -3.96
C TYR A 120 4.47 -9.98 -3.36
N GLY A 121 4.73 -10.14 -2.07
CA GLY A 121 4.47 -11.37 -1.32
C GLY A 121 5.58 -12.42 -1.39
N GLY A 122 6.20 -12.62 -2.51
CA GLY A 122 7.31 -13.50 -2.93
C GLY A 122 7.92 -14.51 -1.93
N PRO A 123 7.17 -15.50 -1.38
CA PRO A 123 7.74 -16.49 -0.47
C PRO A 123 8.49 -17.60 -1.21
N ASN A 124 9.42 -18.24 -0.51
CA ASN A 124 10.00 -19.49 -0.99
C ASN A 124 9.03 -20.66 -0.75
N VAL A 125 8.92 -21.56 -1.72
CA VAL A 125 8.17 -22.82 -1.53
C VAL A 125 8.84 -23.71 -0.48
N ALA A 126 8.08 -24.63 0.11
CA ALA A 126 8.49 -25.48 1.20
C ALA A 126 9.00 -24.73 2.46
N LYS A 127 8.47 -23.54 2.68
CA LYS A 127 8.63 -22.75 3.89
C LYS A 127 7.32 -22.11 4.27
N SER A 128 6.98 -22.13 5.56
CA SER A 128 5.84 -21.39 6.07
C SER A 128 6.05 -19.89 5.93
N LEU A 129 4.96 -19.16 5.68
CA LEU A 129 4.96 -17.71 5.73
C LEU A 129 5.28 -17.23 7.15
N HIS A 130 6.10 -16.21 7.25
CA HIS A 130 6.44 -15.55 8.51
C HIS A 130 6.08 -14.06 8.46
N VAL A 131 6.16 -13.36 9.58
CA VAL A 131 5.79 -11.95 9.73
C VAL A 131 6.43 -11.03 8.67
N GLY A 132 7.62 -11.36 8.17
CA GLY A 132 8.27 -10.60 7.08
C GLY A 132 7.49 -10.58 5.76
N HIS A 133 6.65 -11.61 5.50
CA HIS A 133 5.79 -11.65 4.31
C HIS A 133 4.50 -10.81 4.49
N LEU A 134 4.12 -10.50 5.73
CA LEU A 134 2.91 -9.72 6.02
C LEU A 134 2.94 -8.37 5.33
N ARG A 135 4.03 -7.60 5.53
CA ARG A 135 4.16 -6.24 4.99
C ARG A 135 4.10 -6.20 3.48
N SER A 136 4.88 -7.06 2.81
CA SER A 136 4.87 -7.14 1.35
C SER A 136 3.47 -7.42 0.82
N SER A 137 2.77 -8.40 1.42
CA SER A 137 1.42 -8.81 1.00
C SER A 137 0.39 -7.71 1.21
N ILE A 138 0.37 -7.06 2.37
CA ILE A 138 -0.61 -6.01 2.71
C ILE A 138 -0.36 -4.74 1.89
N ILE A 139 0.89 -4.28 1.82
CA ILE A 139 1.25 -3.05 1.09
C ILE A 139 1.03 -3.25 -0.42
N GLY A 140 1.48 -4.38 -0.96
CA GLY A 140 1.32 -4.70 -2.38
C GLY A 140 -0.14 -4.79 -2.80
N GLU A 141 -0.97 -5.50 -2.02
CA GLU A 141 -2.40 -5.62 -2.27
C GLU A 141 -3.11 -4.25 -2.22
N ALA A 142 -2.78 -3.41 -1.23
CA ALA A 142 -3.36 -2.08 -1.12
C ALA A 142 -2.94 -1.16 -2.28
N LEU A 143 -1.67 -1.20 -2.71
CA LEU A 143 -1.18 -0.44 -3.86
C LEU A 143 -1.81 -0.93 -5.17
N LYS A 144 -1.99 -2.25 -5.34
CA LYS A 144 -2.72 -2.84 -6.48
C LYS A 144 -4.13 -2.28 -6.59
N ASN A 145 -4.87 -2.28 -5.50
CA ASN A 145 -6.25 -1.79 -5.49
C ASN A 145 -6.32 -0.26 -5.61
N LEU A 146 -5.39 0.49 -5.03
CA LEU A 146 -5.30 1.93 -5.23
C LEU A 146 -5.03 2.28 -6.71
N ALA A 147 -4.13 1.57 -7.36
CA ALA A 147 -3.85 1.76 -8.79
C ALA A 147 -5.07 1.35 -9.66
N LYS A 148 -5.77 0.25 -9.34
CA LYS A 148 -7.05 -0.12 -9.99
C LYS A 148 -8.11 0.98 -9.78
N TYR A 149 -8.20 1.54 -8.57
CA TYR A 149 -9.12 2.65 -8.28
C TYR A 149 -8.79 3.90 -9.11
N LYS A 150 -7.52 4.18 -9.36
CA LYS A 150 -7.04 5.27 -10.25
C LYS A 150 -7.23 4.97 -11.75
N GLY A 151 -7.85 3.83 -12.09
CA GLY A 151 -8.17 3.46 -13.48
C GLY A 151 -7.04 2.81 -14.26
N TYR A 152 -5.94 2.37 -13.62
CA TYR A 152 -4.87 1.63 -14.27
C TYR A 152 -5.26 0.17 -14.53
N ASN A 153 -4.67 -0.43 -15.56
CA ASN A 153 -4.73 -1.88 -15.78
C ASN A 153 -3.65 -2.54 -14.91
N VAL A 154 -4.03 -3.21 -13.82
CA VAL A 154 -3.08 -3.69 -12.81
C VAL A 154 -3.13 -5.19 -12.68
N ILE A 155 -1.94 -5.80 -12.71
CA ILE A 155 -1.71 -7.23 -12.48
C ILE A 155 -0.88 -7.37 -11.20
N GLY A 156 -1.37 -8.14 -10.23
CA GLY A 156 -0.61 -8.56 -9.05
C GLY A 156 0.07 -9.90 -9.32
N ASP A 157 1.38 -9.96 -9.17
CA ASP A 157 2.19 -11.16 -9.36
C ASP A 157 2.85 -11.56 -8.04
N ILE A 158 2.70 -12.84 -7.65
CA ILE A 158 3.47 -13.43 -6.56
C ILE A 158 4.65 -14.21 -7.18
N HIS A 159 5.86 -13.68 -7.00
CA HIS A 159 7.04 -14.31 -7.56
C HIS A 159 7.66 -15.27 -6.54
N LEU A 160 7.38 -16.57 -6.71
CA LEU A 160 7.79 -17.61 -5.77
C LEU A 160 9.28 -17.97 -5.93
N GLY A 161 9.99 -18.12 -4.82
CA GLY A 161 11.31 -18.75 -4.79
C GLY A 161 11.16 -20.27 -4.88
N ASP A 162 11.05 -20.80 -6.09
CA ASP A 162 10.71 -22.20 -6.37
C ASP A 162 11.76 -22.90 -7.23
N TRP A 163 12.96 -22.34 -7.37
CA TRP A 163 13.99 -22.85 -8.23
C TRP A 163 15.39 -22.91 -7.59
N GLY A 164 16.33 -23.57 -8.24
CA GLY A 164 17.72 -23.59 -7.84
C GLY A 164 18.07 -24.56 -6.71
N LEU A 165 19.21 -24.32 -6.06
CA LEU A 165 19.79 -25.20 -5.04
C LEU A 165 18.84 -25.51 -3.86
N PRO A 166 18.01 -24.59 -3.37
CA PRO A 166 17.03 -24.90 -2.32
C PRO A 166 16.11 -26.06 -2.69
N MET A 167 15.69 -26.15 -3.95
CA MET A 167 14.84 -27.24 -4.42
C MET A 167 15.61 -28.56 -4.48
N GLY A 168 16.88 -28.54 -4.91
CA GLY A 168 17.75 -29.71 -4.90
C GLY A 168 18.00 -30.26 -3.50
N LEU A 169 18.15 -29.39 -2.49
CA LEU A 169 18.28 -29.78 -1.08
C LEU A 169 17.03 -30.51 -0.56
N ILE A 170 15.85 -30.03 -0.92
CA ILE A 170 14.58 -30.66 -0.55
C ILE A 170 14.44 -32.02 -1.24
N ILE A 171 14.68 -32.09 -2.54
CA ILE A 171 14.59 -33.32 -3.34
C ILE A 171 15.56 -34.38 -2.81
N ALA A 172 16.84 -34.00 -2.57
CA ALA A 172 17.83 -34.92 -2.01
C ALA A 172 17.41 -35.49 -0.64
N SER A 173 16.86 -34.64 0.23
CA SER A 173 16.35 -35.07 1.54
C SER A 173 15.15 -36.03 1.43
N ILE A 174 14.19 -35.72 0.55
CA ILE A 174 13.01 -36.56 0.32
C ILE A 174 13.43 -37.95 -0.18
N LYS A 175 14.35 -38.01 -1.15
CA LYS A 175 14.86 -39.26 -1.72
C LYS A 175 15.64 -40.06 -0.68
N GLU A 176 16.56 -39.43 0.04
CA GLU A 176 17.39 -40.12 1.05
C GLU A 176 16.56 -40.70 2.21
N LYS A 177 15.56 -39.94 2.67
CA LYS A 177 14.66 -40.36 3.75
C LYS A 177 13.56 -41.34 3.26
N GLY A 178 13.42 -41.56 1.95
CA GLY A 178 12.37 -42.40 1.36
C GLY A 178 10.94 -41.92 1.68
N LEU A 179 10.73 -40.60 1.73
CA LEU A 179 9.45 -40.01 2.09
C LEU A 179 8.40 -40.22 1.00
N LYS A 180 7.19 -40.63 1.41
CA LYS A 180 6.06 -40.85 0.48
C LYS A 180 5.36 -39.53 0.17
N LEU A 181 5.10 -39.28 -1.11
CA LEU A 181 4.38 -38.09 -1.57
C LEU A 181 2.86 -38.34 -1.69
N PRO A 182 1.99 -37.33 -1.53
CA PRO A 182 2.34 -35.92 -1.19
C PRO A 182 2.64 -35.77 0.32
N LEU A 183 3.53 -34.86 0.67
CA LEU A 183 3.79 -34.43 2.03
C LEU A 183 2.83 -33.32 2.44
N SER A 184 2.41 -33.33 3.71
CA SER A 184 1.72 -32.19 4.32
C SER A 184 2.67 -31.00 4.52
N ILE A 185 2.13 -29.81 4.80
CA ILE A 185 2.96 -28.63 5.06
C ILE A 185 3.80 -28.81 6.34
N ASP A 186 3.27 -29.48 7.36
CA ASP A 186 3.99 -29.74 8.61
C ASP A 186 5.16 -30.71 8.42
N GLU A 187 5.05 -31.66 7.49
CA GLU A 187 6.15 -32.56 7.11
C GLU A 187 7.20 -31.85 6.23
N LEU A 188 6.79 -30.88 5.40
CA LEU A 188 7.69 -30.13 4.53
C LEU A 188 8.52 -29.07 5.27
N ASN A 189 7.92 -28.36 6.22
CA ASN A 189 8.52 -27.23 6.91
C ASN A 189 9.91 -27.52 7.53
N PRO A 190 10.17 -28.68 8.17
CA PRO A 190 11.49 -28.98 8.74
C PRO A 190 12.53 -29.40 7.68
N ILE A 191 12.12 -29.88 6.49
CA ILE A 191 13.03 -30.47 5.51
C ILE A 191 14.09 -29.47 5.04
N TYR A 192 13.67 -28.28 4.60
CA TYR A 192 14.62 -27.30 4.08
C TYR A 192 15.60 -26.76 5.15
N PRO A 193 15.18 -26.35 6.35
CA PRO A 193 16.10 -25.92 7.40
C PRO A 193 17.12 -27.00 7.78
N GLU A 194 16.68 -28.26 7.93
CA GLU A 194 17.56 -29.39 8.21
C GLU A 194 18.59 -29.61 7.09
N ALA A 195 18.10 -29.67 5.83
CA ALA A 195 18.94 -29.86 4.66
C ALA A 195 19.94 -28.71 4.46
N SER A 196 19.49 -27.47 4.65
CA SER A 196 20.35 -26.28 4.56
C SER A 196 21.42 -26.23 5.65
N LYS A 197 21.10 -26.70 6.87
CA LYS A 197 22.10 -26.81 7.95
C LYS A 197 23.10 -27.91 7.64
N ARG A 198 22.62 -29.08 7.20
CA ARG A 198 23.45 -30.24 6.86
C ARG A 198 24.40 -29.94 5.70
N SER A 199 23.92 -29.28 4.65
CA SER A 199 24.73 -28.98 3.46
C SER A 199 25.96 -28.09 3.72
N LYS A 200 26.02 -27.41 4.87
CA LYS A 200 27.17 -26.58 5.27
C LYS A 200 28.33 -27.38 5.86
N VAL A 201 28.08 -28.61 6.29
CA VAL A 201 29.03 -29.46 7.01
C VAL A 201 29.21 -30.85 6.39
N ASP A 202 28.35 -31.22 5.45
CA ASP A 202 28.31 -32.53 4.76
C ASP A 202 28.48 -32.28 3.25
N GLU A 203 29.71 -32.37 2.76
CA GLU A 203 30.06 -32.14 1.35
C GLU A 203 29.41 -33.18 0.43
N GLU A 204 29.25 -34.43 0.87
CA GLU A 204 28.61 -35.49 0.08
C GLU A 204 27.12 -35.16 -0.14
N PHE A 205 26.44 -34.74 0.92
CA PHE A 205 25.04 -34.31 0.80
C PHE A 205 24.91 -33.07 -0.07
N MET A 206 25.82 -32.10 0.03
CA MET A 206 25.81 -30.91 -0.84
C MET A 206 26.00 -31.30 -2.31
N ALA A 207 26.92 -32.23 -2.61
CA ALA A 207 27.13 -32.71 -3.98
C ALA A 207 25.87 -33.40 -4.53
N LYS A 208 25.19 -34.25 -3.73
CA LYS A 208 23.90 -34.86 -4.09
C LYS A 208 22.84 -33.79 -4.38
N ALA A 209 22.70 -32.78 -3.50
CA ALA A 209 21.73 -31.70 -3.72
C ALA A 209 21.99 -30.89 -4.99
N GLN A 210 23.24 -30.64 -5.33
CA GLN A 210 23.64 -30.00 -6.59
C GLN A 210 23.31 -30.88 -7.81
N GLU A 211 23.50 -32.18 -7.71
CA GLU A 211 23.12 -33.13 -8.76
C GLU A 211 21.60 -33.16 -8.96
N GLU A 212 20.82 -33.24 -7.88
CA GLU A 212 19.36 -33.21 -7.96
C GLU A 212 18.84 -31.85 -8.48
N THR A 213 19.53 -30.75 -8.19
CA THR A 213 19.25 -29.43 -8.80
C THR A 213 19.42 -29.48 -10.32
N LYS A 214 20.55 -30.02 -10.81
CA LYS A 214 20.82 -30.16 -12.25
C LYS A 214 19.79 -31.07 -12.94
N LYS A 215 19.43 -32.20 -12.31
CA LYS A 215 18.39 -33.10 -12.82
C LYS A 215 17.05 -32.37 -12.96
N LEU A 216 16.63 -31.64 -11.93
CA LEU A 216 15.41 -30.84 -11.96
C LEU A 216 15.41 -29.82 -13.11
N GLN A 217 16.50 -29.08 -13.26
CA GLN A 217 16.67 -28.06 -14.30
C GLN A 217 16.68 -28.67 -15.72
N ASN A 218 17.26 -29.86 -15.86
CA ASN A 218 17.30 -30.61 -17.13
C ASN A 218 16.01 -31.39 -17.43
N GLY A 219 14.97 -31.27 -16.59
CA GLY A 219 13.66 -31.87 -16.85
C GLY A 219 13.51 -33.33 -16.46
N ASP A 220 14.34 -33.84 -15.55
CA ASP A 220 14.19 -35.20 -15.02
C ASP A 220 12.79 -35.43 -14.46
N LYS A 221 12.13 -36.50 -14.88
CA LYS A 221 10.71 -36.75 -14.59
C LYS A 221 10.44 -36.94 -13.10
N GLU A 222 11.28 -37.73 -12.43
CA GLU A 222 11.13 -38.01 -11.00
C GLU A 222 11.29 -36.71 -10.18
N ASN A 223 12.33 -35.93 -10.47
CA ASN A 223 12.57 -34.66 -9.79
C ASN A 223 11.46 -33.63 -10.04
N ARG A 224 10.91 -33.60 -11.26
CA ARG A 224 9.77 -32.73 -11.59
C ARG A 224 8.49 -33.16 -10.85
N GLU A 225 8.25 -34.46 -10.68
CA GLU A 225 7.10 -34.97 -9.92
C GLU A 225 7.24 -34.63 -8.42
N ILE A 226 8.43 -34.85 -7.84
CA ILE A 226 8.72 -34.48 -6.45
C ILE A 226 8.55 -32.96 -6.25
N TRP A 227 9.17 -32.15 -7.12
CA TRP A 227 9.07 -30.70 -7.09
C TRP A 227 7.61 -30.24 -7.20
N LYS A 228 6.85 -30.75 -8.16
CA LYS A 228 5.44 -30.40 -8.34
C LYS A 228 4.59 -30.75 -7.11
N SER A 229 4.88 -31.88 -6.45
CA SER A 229 4.17 -32.29 -5.25
C SER A 229 4.35 -31.27 -4.12
N PHE A 230 5.57 -30.95 -3.73
CA PHE A 230 5.79 -30.00 -2.64
C PHE A 230 5.48 -28.55 -3.03
N TRP A 231 5.62 -28.18 -4.31
CA TRP A 231 5.17 -26.90 -4.82
C TRP A 231 3.65 -26.72 -4.63
N THR A 232 2.88 -27.73 -5.02
CA THR A 232 1.41 -27.71 -4.87
C THR A 232 0.98 -27.61 -3.39
N THR A 233 1.60 -28.37 -2.50
CA THR A 233 1.33 -28.30 -1.06
C THR A 233 1.63 -26.89 -0.52
N SER A 234 2.79 -26.33 -0.86
CA SER A 234 3.22 -25.00 -0.43
C SER A 234 2.29 -23.90 -0.92
N VAL A 235 1.94 -23.90 -2.21
CA VAL A 235 1.06 -22.89 -2.81
C VAL A 235 -0.34 -22.95 -2.19
N ASN A 236 -0.86 -24.14 -1.91
CA ASN A 236 -2.16 -24.29 -1.26
C ASN A 236 -2.16 -23.72 0.17
N ASP A 237 -1.09 -23.93 0.93
CA ASP A 237 -0.94 -23.35 2.26
C ASP A 237 -0.81 -21.81 2.20
N ILE A 238 0.03 -21.29 1.30
CA ILE A 238 0.17 -19.85 1.06
C ILE A 238 -1.18 -19.22 0.71
N LYS A 239 -1.94 -19.83 -0.21
CA LYS A 239 -3.28 -19.36 -0.59
C LYS A 239 -4.24 -19.33 0.59
N LYS A 240 -4.22 -20.38 1.43
CA LYS A 240 -5.06 -20.44 2.64
C LYS A 240 -4.76 -19.27 3.58
N ILE A 241 -3.49 -19.01 3.88
CA ILE A 241 -3.08 -17.91 4.78
C ILE A 241 -3.44 -16.55 4.19
N LEU A 242 -3.12 -16.31 2.92
CA LEU A 242 -3.39 -15.05 2.24
C LEU A 242 -4.89 -14.76 2.08
N SER A 243 -5.72 -15.81 1.92
CA SER A 243 -7.18 -15.67 1.85
C SER A 243 -7.79 -15.14 3.16
N ILE A 244 -7.19 -15.43 4.32
CA ILE A 244 -7.64 -14.87 5.60
C ILE A 244 -7.44 -13.34 5.60
N LEU A 245 -6.34 -12.90 5.01
CA LEU A 245 -5.98 -11.49 4.89
C LEU A 245 -6.65 -10.80 3.68
N ASN A 246 -7.54 -11.47 2.93
CA ASN A 246 -8.12 -10.95 1.69
C ASN A 246 -7.04 -10.42 0.71
N VAL A 247 -5.93 -11.14 0.57
CA VAL A 247 -4.86 -10.86 -0.40
C VAL A 247 -4.97 -11.86 -1.54
N ASP A 248 -4.96 -11.36 -2.78
CA ASP A 248 -5.13 -12.17 -3.98
C ASP A 248 -4.17 -11.74 -5.10
N PHE A 249 -3.78 -12.70 -5.94
CA PHE A 249 -2.85 -12.49 -7.04
C PHE A 249 -3.48 -12.91 -8.36
N ASP A 250 -3.21 -12.12 -9.39
CA ASP A 250 -3.62 -12.42 -10.76
C ASP A 250 -2.69 -13.48 -11.39
N LEU A 251 -1.39 -13.46 -11.02
CA LEU A 251 -0.37 -14.41 -11.47
C LEU A 251 0.30 -15.12 -10.29
N TRP A 252 0.53 -16.42 -10.45
CA TRP A 252 1.25 -17.30 -9.53
C TRP A 252 2.48 -17.84 -10.22
N TYR A 253 3.45 -16.95 -10.47
CA TYR A 253 4.71 -17.26 -11.10
C TYR A 253 5.81 -17.53 -10.08
N GLY A 254 6.97 -17.94 -10.56
CA GLY A 254 8.16 -18.14 -9.75
C GLY A 254 9.41 -18.12 -10.61
N GLU A 255 10.57 -18.24 -9.97
CA GLU A 255 11.86 -18.32 -10.64
C GLU A 255 11.91 -19.45 -11.70
N SER A 256 11.13 -20.54 -11.49
CA SER A 256 11.02 -21.66 -12.41
C SER A 256 10.45 -21.27 -13.77
N THR A 257 9.58 -20.24 -13.83
CA THR A 257 8.97 -19.79 -15.08
C THR A 257 9.92 -18.97 -15.96
N ALA A 258 10.96 -18.38 -15.37
CA ALA A 258 11.95 -17.57 -16.06
C ALA A 258 13.15 -18.39 -16.60
N ASN A 259 13.26 -19.67 -16.22
CA ASN A 259 14.44 -20.51 -16.49
C ASN A 259 14.84 -20.58 -17.98
N ASP A 260 13.89 -20.70 -18.89
CA ASP A 260 14.15 -20.84 -20.31
C ASP A 260 14.71 -19.55 -20.94
N ASP A 261 14.30 -18.40 -20.43
CA ASP A 261 14.74 -17.09 -20.90
C ASP A 261 16.14 -16.71 -20.39
N VAL A 262 16.56 -17.24 -19.26
CA VAL A 262 17.88 -16.97 -18.66
C VAL A 262 19.00 -17.27 -19.64
N ASN A 263 19.00 -18.48 -20.24
CA ASN A 263 20.04 -18.88 -21.16
C ASN A 263 20.02 -18.05 -22.45
N LEU A 264 18.83 -17.68 -22.93
CA LEU A 264 18.66 -16.81 -24.10
C LEU A 264 19.30 -15.45 -23.85
N LEU A 265 18.98 -14.83 -22.70
CA LEU A 265 19.48 -13.50 -22.33
C LEU A 265 20.98 -13.48 -22.06
N VAL A 266 21.53 -14.52 -21.42
CA VAL A 266 22.98 -14.67 -21.23
C VAL A 266 23.70 -14.69 -22.59
N LYS A 267 23.17 -15.45 -23.54
CA LYS A 267 23.74 -15.51 -24.89
C LYS A 267 23.67 -14.15 -25.59
N GLU A 268 22.51 -13.50 -25.56
CA GLU A 268 22.31 -12.18 -26.14
C GLU A 268 23.27 -11.13 -25.55
N PHE A 269 23.45 -11.11 -24.21
CA PHE A 269 24.34 -10.16 -23.57
C PHE A 269 25.81 -10.36 -23.92
N LYS A 270 26.22 -11.63 -24.13
CA LYS A 270 27.57 -11.96 -24.65
C LYS A 270 27.75 -11.50 -26.09
N GLU A 271 26.78 -11.77 -26.96
CA GLU A 271 26.80 -11.36 -28.36
C GLU A 271 26.85 -9.83 -28.52
N LYS A 272 26.20 -9.10 -27.64
CA LYS A 272 26.26 -7.62 -27.55
C LYS A 272 27.56 -7.10 -26.93
N GLY A 273 28.47 -7.96 -26.45
CA GLY A 273 29.75 -7.56 -25.83
C GLY A 273 29.60 -6.86 -24.49
N LEU A 274 28.47 -7.04 -23.81
CA LEU A 274 28.18 -6.42 -22.51
C LEU A 274 28.81 -7.18 -21.34
N VAL A 275 29.06 -8.47 -21.53
CA VAL A 275 29.62 -9.36 -20.51
C VAL A 275 31.15 -9.36 -20.59
N LYS A 276 31.82 -9.13 -19.46
CA LYS A 276 33.28 -9.10 -19.35
C LYS A 276 33.77 -10.08 -18.28
N PRO A 277 34.97 -10.68 -18.47
CA PRO A 277 35.57 -11.50 -17.42
C PRO A 277 36.05 -10.62 -16.25
N SER A 278 35.81 -11.08 -15.02
CA SER A 278 36.27 -10.43 -13.78
C SER A 278 36.46 -11.48 -12.69
N GLU A 279 37.67 -11.62 -12.16
CA GLU A 279 38.02 -12.54 -11.07
C GLU A 279 37.50 -13.99 -11.23
N GLY A 280 37.55 -14.50 -12.46
CA GLY A 280 37.05 -15.82 -12.79
C GLY A 280 35.53 -15.91 -13.03
N ALA A 281 34.77 -14.85 -12.81
CA ALA A 281 33.35 -14.71 -13.12
C ALA A 281 33.14 -13.92 -14.41
N GLU A 282 31.91 -13.93 -14.92
CA GLU A 282 31.49 -13.09 -16.03
C GLU A 282 30.49 -12.06 -15.51
N VAL A 283 30.74 -10.77 -15.78
CA VAL A 283 30.00 -9.67 -15.16
C VAL A 283 29.58 -8.60 -16.17
N ILE A 284 28.57 -7.81 -15.82
CA ILE A 284 28.22 -6.54 -16.46
C ILE A 284 28.70 -5.42 -15.54
N ASP A 285 29.52 -4.51 -16.07
CA ASP A 285 30.07 -3.36 -15.36
C ASP A 285 28.98 -2.31 -15.07
N LEU A 286 28.88 -1.84 -13.84
CA LEU A 286 27.87 -0.87 -13.39
C LEU A 286 28.48 0.45 -12.88
N LYS A 287 29.76 0.73 -13.16
CA LYS A 287 30.45 1.94 -12.67
C LYS A 287 29.77 3.26 -13.07
N ASP A 288 29.09 3.29 -14.22
CA ASP A 288 28.35 4.46 -14.72
C ASP A 288 26.95 4.60 -14.07
N PHE A 289 26.60 3.71 -13.16
CA PHE A 289 25.32 3.65 -12.44
C PHE A 289 25.51 3.68 -10.92
N PRO A 290 26.07 4.74 -10.34
CA PRO A 290 26.28 4.83 -8.89
C PRO A 290 24.94 4.86 -8.14
N MET A 291 24.91 4.28 -6.95
CA MET A 291 23.77 4.37 -6.05
C MET A 291 24.08 5.41 -4.95
N ASN A 292 23.27 6.47 -4.86
CA ASN A 292 23.47 7.57 -3.92
C ASN A 292 24.91 8.16 -3.96
N GLY A 293 25.51 8.24 -5.16
CA GLY A 293 26.87 8.75 -5.34
C GLY A 293 27.99 7.76 -5.00
N THR A 294 27.65 6.53 -4.63
CA THR A 294 28.61 5.47 -4.31
C THR A 294 28.69 4.47 -5.47
N GLU A 295 29.90 4.05 -5.82
CA GLU A 295 30.13 3.01 -6.83
C GLU A 295 29.45 1.70 -6.42
N VAL A 296 28.85 1.02 -7.39
CA VAL A 296 28.10 -0.23 -7.20
C VAL A 296 28.93 -1.40 -7.72
N PRO A 297 28.98 -2.53 -6.99
CA PRO A 297 29.62 -3.74 -7.51
C PRO A 297 29.05 -4.17 -8.84
N PRO A 298 29.85 -4.76 -9.75
CA PRO A 298 29.39 -5.25 -11.03
C PRO A 298 28.30 -6.33 -10.85
N PHE A 299 27.38 -6.43 -11.80
CA PHE A 299 26.37 -7.47 -11.82
C PHE A 299 26.96 -8.79 -12.32
N ILE A 300 26.93 -9.81 -11.47
CA ILE A 300 27.44 -11.14 -11.85
C ILE A 300 26.40 -11.84 -12.73
N VAL A 301 26.80 -12.22 -13.94
CA VAL A 301 25.99 -13.00 -14.88
C VAL A 301 26.25 -14.49 -14.68
N ILE A 302 27.55 -14.88 -14.70
CA ILE A 302 28.00 -16.27 -14.49
C ILE A 302 29.07 -16.26 -13.40
N LYS A 303 28.89 -17.14 -12.43
CA LYS A 303 29.86 -17.33 -11.33
C LYS A 303 31.13 -18.02 -11.80
N SER A 304 32.19 -17.95 -11.02
CA SER A 304 33.47 -18.62 -11.31
C SER A 304 33.36 -20.16 -11.48
N ASN A 305 32.33 -20.78 -10.91
CA ASN A 305 32.05 -22.21 -11.09
C ASN A 305 31.19 -22.53 -12.32
N GLY A 306 30.92 -21.54 -13.19
CA GLY A 306 30.12 -21.69 -14.41
C GLY A 306 28.59 -21.65 -14.21
N ALA A 307 28.10 -21.51 -12.99
CA ALA A 307 26.67 -21.42 -12.73
C ALA A 307 26.15 -19.99 -12.99
N VAL A 308 24.98 -19.86 -13.62
CA VAL A 308 24.31 -18.58 -13.80
C VAL A 308 23.91 -18.01 -12.43
N MET A 309 24.09 -16.70 -12.26
CA MET A 309 23.72 -16.02 -11.03
C MET A 309 22.19 -15.84 -10.93
N TYR A 310 21.64 -15.95 -9.71
CA TYR A 310 20.19 -15.82 -9.50
C TYR A 310 19.62 -14.47 -9.98
N GLY A 311 20.40 -13.38 -9.96
CA GLY A 311 19.97 -12.08 -10.49
C GLY A 311 19.56 -12.12 -11.97
N MET A 312 20.01 -13.13 -12.73
CA MET A 312 19.58 -13.34 -14.11
C MET A 312 18.14 -13.86 -14.20
N THR A 313 17.59 -14.51 -13.16
CA THR A 313 16.17 -14.88 -13.13
C THR A 313 15.30 -13.63 -12.99
N ASP A 314 15.73 -12.61 -12.22
CA ASP A 314 15.03 -11.32 -12.14
C ASP A 314 15.04 -10.58 -13.47
N ILE A 315 16.18 -10.61 -14.20
CA ILE A 315 16.27 -10.04 -15.56
C ILE A 315 15.34 -10.78 -16.54
N ALA A 316 15.27 -12.10 -16.47
CA ALA A 316 14.39 -12.90 -17.30
C ALA A 316 12.91 -12.67 -16.98
N THR A 317 12.58 -12.56 -15.70
CA THR A 317 11.22 -12.17 -15.25
C THR A 317 10.86 -10.77 -15.75
N LEU A 318 11.79 -9.83 -15.68
CA LEU A 318 11.59 -8.48 -16.20
C LEU A 318 11.41 -8.46 -17.71
N TYR A 319 12.15 -9.31 -18.44
CA TYR A 319 11.97 -9.51 -19.89
C TYR A 319 10.54 -9.96 -20.21
N ASP A 320 10.02 -10.96 -19.50
CA ASP A 320 8.64 -11.43 -19.68
C ASP A 320 7.63 -10.30 -19.43
N ARG A 321 7.76 -9.59 -18.30
CA ARG A 321 6.85 -8.51 -17.92
C ARG A 321 6.82 -7.36 -18.93
N ILE A 322 7.97 -6.98 -19.47
CA ILE A 322 8.07 -5.86 -20.41
C ILE A 322 7.75 -6.30 -21.85
N LYS A 323 8.39 -7.38 -22.35
CA LYS A 323 8.32 -7.74 -23.78
C LYS A 323 7.11 -8.59 -24.13
N ARG A 324 6.65 -9.47 -23.21
CA ARG A 324 5.49 -10.34 -23.48
C ARG A 324 4.20 -9.79 -22.87
N GLN A 325 4.29 -9.28 -21.67
CA GLN A 325 3.10 -8.76 -20.97
C GLN A 325 2.85 -7.27 -21.25
N ASN A 326 3.77 -6.57 -21.91
CA ASN A 326 3.68 -5.15 -22.28
C ASN A 326 3.38 -4.25 -21.07
N ALA A 327 4.18 -4.38 -19.99
CA ALA A 327 4.07 -3.53 -18.83
C ALA A 327 4.61 -2.12 -19.11
N ASP A 328 3.83 -1.09 -18.79
CA ASP A 328 4.29 0.31 -18.79
C ASP A 328 5.04 0.65 -17.50
N MET A 329 4.71 -0.04 -16.41
CA MET A 329 5.35 0.12 -15.09
C MET A 329 5.48 -1.25 -14.42
N VAL A 330 6.58 -1.46 -13.69
CA VAL A 330 6.77 -2.62 -12.81
C VAL A 330 7.17 -2.12 -11.44
N TRP A 331 6.38 -2.48 -10.43
CA TRP A 331 6.63 -2.14 -9.03
C TRP A 331 7.01 -3.39 -8.24
N TYR A 332 8.15 -3.33 -7.55
CA TYR A 332 8.62 -4.40 -6.67
C TYR A 332 8.42 -3.99 -5.21
N VAL A 333 7.43 -4.56 -4.55
CA VAL A 333 7.14 -4.31 -3.12
C VAL A 333 7.90 -5.33 -2.28
N VAL A 334 9.16 -5.03 -2.04
CA VAL A 334 10.13 -5.94 -1.43
C VAL A 334 10.89 -5.22 -0.30
N ASP A 335 11.50 -5.99 0.61
CA ASP A 335 12.27 -5.45 1.74
C ASP A 335 13.33 -4.43 1.30
N ALA A 336 13.46 -3.33 2.04
CA ALA A 336 14.41 -2.25 1.74
C ALA A 336 15.87 -2.73 1.70
N ARG A 337 16.20 -3.84 2.37
CA ARG A 337 17.54 -4.46 2.32
C ARG A 337 17.93 -4.97 0.94
N GLN A 338 16.98 -5.16 0.02
CA GLN A 338 17.23 -5.57 -1.36
C GLN A 338 17.45 -4.39 -2.32
N ALA A 339 17.55 -3.16 -1.82
CA ALA A 339 17.68 -1.97 -2.65
C ALA A 339 18.89 -2.02 -3.61
N LEU A 340 20.05 -2.50 -3.15
CA LEU A 340 21.23 -2.66 -4.01
C LEU A 340 20.97 -3.67 -5.15
N HIS A 341 20.36 -4.80 -4.84
CA HIS A 341 20.03 -5.82 -5.83
C HIS A 341 19.10 -5.27 -6.93
N PHE A 342 18.00 -4.61 -6.57
CA PHE A 342 17.10 -4.02 -7.57
C PHE A 342 17.75 -2.86 -8.33
N HIS A 343 18.62 -2.08 -7.69
CA HIS A 343 19.40 -1.07 -8.38
C HIS A 343 20.28 -1.71 -9.48
N GLN A 344 20.95 -2.83 -9.18
CA GLN A 344 21.75 -3.58 -10.17
C GLN A 344 20.87 -4.14 -11.31
N VAL A 345 19.73 -4.79 -10.98
CA VAL A 345 18.78 -5.33 -11.97
C VAL A 345 18.27 -4.23 -12.91
N PHE A 346 17.86 -3.08 -12.37
CA PHE A 346 17.36 -1.96 -13.17
C PHE A 346 18.44 -1.31 -14.02
N SER A 347 19.68 -1.25 -13.52
CA SER A 347 20.84 -0.77 -14.28
C SER A 347 21.14 -1.68 -15.46
N VAL A 348 21.16 -3.01 -15.25
CA VAL A 348 21.31 -4.00 -16.33
C VAL A 348 20.20 -3.86 -17.36
N ALA A 349 18.94 -3.74 -16.92
CA ALA A 349 17.81 -3.56 -17.83
C ALA A 349 17.92 -2.28 -18.68
N LYS A 350 18.56 -1.22 -18.15
CA LYS A 350 18.86 0.00 -18.89
C LYS A 350 20.03 -0.18 -19.87
N ILE A 351 21.12 -0.80 -19.43
CA ILE A 351 22.33 -1.06 -20.27
C ILE A 351 21.98 -1.94 -21.47
N THR A 352 21.11 -2.94 -21.27
CA THR A 352 20.71 -3.91 -22.30
C THR A 352 19.59 -3.42 -23.22
N ASP A 353 19.04 -2.22 -22.97
CA ASP A 353 17.85 -1.66 -23.61
C ASP A 353 16.57 -2.52 -23.39
N LEU A 354 16.61 -3.40 -22.43
CA LEU A 354 15.43 -4.20 -22.03
C LEU A 354 14.30 -3.33 -21.52
N LYS A 355 14.66 -2.32 -20.70
CA LYS A 355 13.70 -1.44 -20.03
C LYS A 355 12.85 -0.64 -21.01
N GLY A 356 13.43 -0.11 -22.12
CA GLY A 356 12.75 0.85 -22.99
C GLY A 356 12.13 2.01 -22.18
N ASP A 357 10.84 2.31 -22.44
CA ASP A 357 10.08 3.36 -21.74
C ASP A 357 9.41 2.87 -20.44
N CYS A 358 9.51 1.58 -20.11
CA CYS A 358 8.91 1.03 -18.89
C CYS A 358 9.51 1.64 -17.63
N GLN A 359 8.66 2.04 -16.69
CA GLN A 359 9.09 2.57 -15.41
C GLN A 359 9.28 1.44 -14.38
N LEU A 360 10.46 1.38 -13.79
CA LEU A 360 10.83 0.35 -12.80
C LEU A 360 11.00 1.02 -11.43
N GLU A 361 10.27 0.52 -10.42
CA GLU A 361 10.32 1.07 -9.07
C GLU A 361 10.50 -0.04 -8.03
N HIS A 362 11.52 0.09 -7.16
CA HIS A 362 11.64 -0.68 -5.94
C HIS A 362 10.94 0.06 -4.80
N LEU A 363 9.83 -0.48 -4.35
CA LEU A 363 9.01 0.06 -3.27
C LEU A 363 9.41 -0.61 -1.95
N GLY A 364 10.63 -0.30 -1.49
CA GLY A 364 11.20 -0.87 -0.27
C GLY A 364 10.37 -0.56 0.96
N PHE A 365 10.26 -1.55 1.87
CA PHE A 365 9.57 -1.39 3.15
C PHE A 365 10.48 -1.77 4.32
N GLY A 366 10.19 -1.17 5.49
CA GLY A 366 10.92 -1.42 6.74
C GLY A 366 10.49 -2.71 7.45
N THR A 367 10.95 -2.89 8.67
CA THR A 367 10.81 -4.13 9.46
C THR A 367 9.71 -4.00 10.52
N VAL A 368 9.01 -5.10 10.80
CA VAL A 368 8.15 -5.22 11.98
C VAL A 368 9.01 -5.57 13.19
N LEU A 369 8.95 -4.73 14.21
CA LEU A 369 9.75 -4.86 15.43
C LEU A 369 8.92 -5.44 16.58
N GLY A 370 9.58 -6.16 17.47
CA GLY A 370 9.03 -6.52 18.78
C GLY A 370 9.09 -5.35 19.77
N GLN A 371 8.59 -5.58 20.99
CA GLN A 371 8.60 -4.59 22.07
C GLN A 371 10.03 -4.17 22.49
N ASP A 372 11.02 -5.00 22.19
CA ASP A 372 12.45 -4.73 22.43
C ASP A 372 13.13 -3.94 21.31
N SER A 373 12.35 -3.41 20.35
CA SER A 373 12.82 -2.68 19.16
C SER A 373 13.76 -3.50 18.26
N LYS A 374 13.72 -4.82 18.34
CA LYS A 374 14.40 -5.75 17.43
C LYS A 374 13.40 -6.40 16.48
N PRO A 375 13.84 -6.96 15.35
CA PRO A 375 12.96 -7.71 14.46
C PRO A 375 12.11 -8.72 15.23
N LEU A 376 10.80 -8.73 14.97
CA LEU A 376 9.85 -9.59 15.69
C LEU A 376 10.22 -11.06 15.51
N LYS A 377 10.51 -11.74 16.63
CA LYS A 377 10.95 -13.15 16.70
C LYS A 377 10.19 -13.90 17.79
N THR A 378 10.13 -15.21 17.66
CA THR A 378 9.69 -16.11 18.75
C THR A 378 10.68 -16.06 19.91
N ARG A 379 10.26 -16.58 21.08
CA ARG A 379 11.15 -16.71 22.27
C ARG A 379 12.41 -17.53 21.98
N ASN A 380 12.35 -18.46 21.03
CA ASN A 380 13.49 -19.28 20.59
C ASN A 380 14.39 -18.61 19.55
N GLY A 381 14.07 -17.37 19.15
CA GLY A 381 14.85 -16.59 18.16
C GLY A 381 14.49 -16.84 16.71
N ASP A 382 13.50 -17.70 16.42
CA ASP A 382 12.99 -17.96 15.08
C ASP A 382 12.04 -16.84 14.62
N ASN A 383 11.76 -16.79 13.32
CA ASN A 383 10.75 -15.88 12.79
C ASN A 383 9.35 -16.32 13.23
N VAL A 384 8.52 -15.36 13.66
CA VAL A 384 7.12 -15.65 14.03
C VAL A 384 6.35 -16.09 12.79
N SER A 385 5.62 -17.22 12.92
CA SER A 385 4.72 -17.71 11.87
C SER A 385 3.62 -16.66 11.58
N LEU A 386 3.36 -16.41 10.30
CA LEU A 386 2.27 -15.49 9.91
C LEU A 386 0.91 -16.03 10.34
N MET A 387 0.70 -17.34 10.24
CA MET A 387 -0.55 -17.97 10.67
C MET A 387 -0.78 -17.84 12.17
N GLU A 388 0.26 -18.02 13.00
CA GLU A 388 0.20 -17.83 14.45
C GLU A 388 -0.18 -16.37 14.78
N LEU A 389 0.49 -15.40 14.16
CA LEU A 389 0.19 -13.97 14.33
C LEU A 389 -1.26 -13.62 13.97
N ILE A 390 -1.76 -14.16 12.87
CA ILE A 390 -3.15 -13.97 12.45
C ILE A 390 -4.09 -14.59 13.49
N THR A 391 -3.84 -15.84 13.92
CA THR A 391 -4.69 -16.54 14.89
C THR A 391 -4.77 -15.77 16.20
N ASP A 392 -3.65 -15.35 16.76
CA ASP A 392 -3.60 -14.56 18.01
C ASP A 392 -4.40 -13.25 17.88
N THR A 393 -4.34 -12.63 16.69
CA THR A 393 -5.09 -11.39 16.45
C THR A 393 -6.59 -11.63 16.34
N LEU A 394 -7.01 -12.70 15.66
CA LEU A 394 -8.43 -13.06 15.55
C LEU A 394 -9.01 -13.46 16.91
N ASP A 395 -8.27 -14.20 17.72
CA ASP A 395 -8.68 -14.62 19.07
C ASP A 395 -8.79 -13.40 20.00
N SER A 396 -7.84 -12.47 19.93
CA SER A 396 -7.92 -11.21 20.69
C SER A 396 -9.11 -10.36 20.25
N ALA A 397 -9.38 -10.26 18.95
CA ALA A 397 -10.56 -9.57 18.44
C ALA A 397 -11.86 -10.24 18.89
N LYS A 398 -11.92 -11.59 18.86
CA LYS A 398 -13.08 -12.38 19.30
C LYS A 398 -13.40 -12.10 20.77
N LYS A 399 -12.38 -12.10 21.63
CA LYS A 399 -12.54 -11.78 23.06
C LYS A 399 -13.15 -10.38 23.25
N LYS A 400 -12.69 -9.38 22.50
CA LYS A 400 -13.26 -8.01 22.55
C LYS A 400 -14.73 -7.96 22.12
N ILE A 401 -15.11 -8.74 21.11
CA ILE A 401 -16.50 -8.84 20.62
C ILE A 401 -17.40 -9.53 21.64
N GLU A 402 -16.90 -10.55 22.34
CA GLU A 402 -17.64 -11.27 23.40
C GLU A 402 -17.83 -10.43 24.67
N GLU A 403 -16.87 -9.58 25.01
CA GLU A 403 -16.92 -8.65 26.15
C GLU A 403 -17.86 -7.45 25.92
N ASN A 404 -18.22 -7.14 24.67
CA ASN A 404 -19.08 -6.00 24.35
C ASN A 404 -20.56 -6.39 24.50
N GLU A 405 -21.30 -5.66 25.34
CA GLU A 405 -22.73 -5.91 25.65
C GLU A 405 -23.62 -5.96 24.39
N LYS A 406 -23.32 -5.18 23.35
CA LYS A 406 -24.12 -5.12 22.12
C LYS A 406 -23.94 -6.35 21.23
N THR A 407 -22.77 -6.98 21.29
CA THR A 407 -22.41 -8.11 20.43
C THR A 407 -22.40 -9.45 21.16
N SER A 408 -22.34 -9.44 22.49
CA SER A 408 -22.30 -10.67 23.32
C SER A 408 -23.48 -11.61 23.06
N SER A 409 -24.67 -11.06 22.78
CA SER A 409 -25.92 -11.81 22.50
C SER A 409 -26.07 -12.30 21.06
N LEU A 410 -25.15 -11.95 20.15
CA LEU A 410 -25.22 -12.37 18.74
C LEU A 410 -24.94 -13.88 18.58
N PRO A 411 -25.49 -14.50 17.50
CA PRO A 411 -25.14 -15.87 17.14
C PRO A 411 -23.60 -16.04 16.99
N GLU A 412 -23.10 -17.23 17.37
CA GLU A 412 -21.65 -17.51 17.37
C GLU A 412 -21.03 -17.35 15.97
N GLU A 413 -21.72 -17.74 14.92
CA GLU A 413 -21.26 -17.56 13.53
C GLU A 413 -21.07 -16.07 13.19
N GLU A 414 -21.98 -15.21 13.62
CA GLU A 414 -21.91 -13.77 13.41
C GLU A 414 -20.77 -13.16 14.24
N LYS A 415 -20.61 -13.55 15.50
CA LYS A 415 -19.48 -13.12 16.33
C LYS A 415 -18.14 -13.49 15.69
N ASN A 416 -18.00 -14.71 15.19
CA ASN A 416 -16.79 -15.16 14.51
C ASN A 416 -16.50 -14.36 13.23
N LYS A 417 -17.54 -14.02 12.46
CA LYS A 417 -17.40 -13.15 11.27
C LYS A 417 -16.94 -11.75 11.66
N ILE A 418 -17.59 -11.11 12.62
CA ILE A 418 -17.22 -9.78 13.10
C ILE A 418 -15.79 -9.81 13.66
N ALA A 419 -15.42 -10.83 14.45
CA ALA A 419 -14.06 -10.99 14.99
C ALA A 419 -13.01 -11.10 13.88
N LYS A 420 -13.32 -11.83 12.79
CA LYS A 420 -12.46 -11.90 11.61
C LYS A 420 -12.30 -10.52 10.96
N ASP A 421 -13.40 -9.82 10.68
CA ASP A 421 -13.37 -8.49 10.04
C ASP A 421 -12.56 -7.49 10.89
N VAL A 422 -12.77 -7.49 12.20
CA VAL A 422 -12.05 -6.67 13.17
C VAL A 422 -10.57 -7.01 13.22
N GLY A 423 -10.22 -8.31 13.35
CA GLY A 423 -8.83 -8.76 13.43
C GLY A 423 -8.04 -8.48 12.13
N VAL A 424 -8.64 -8.75 10.97
CA VAL A 424 -8.01 -8.43 9.68
C VAL A 424 -7.82 -6.93 9.52
N SER A 425 -8.83 -6.12 9.89
CA SER A 425 -8.69 -4.67 9.84
C SER A 425 -7.60 -4.17 10.79
N ALA A 426 -7.49 -4.76 11.99
CA ALA A 426 -6.46 -4.41 12.97
C ALA A 426 -5.05 -4.62 12.42
N LEU A 427 -4.77 -5.79 11.83
CA LEU A 427 -3.47 -6.09 11.22
C LEU A 427 -3.14 -5.18 10.05
N LYS A 428 -4.07 -5.01 9.12
CA LYS A 428 -3.84 -4.23 7.90
C LYS A 428 -3.69 -2.75 8.20
N PHE A 429 -4.57 -2.19 9.01
CA PHE A 429 -4.52 -0.77 9.31
C PHE A 429 -3.29 -0.41 10.15
N ALA A 430 -2.88 -1.27 11.10
CA ALA A 430 -1.68 -1.04 11.91
C ALA A 430 -0.39 -0.96 11.08
N ASP A 431 -0.30 -1.71 9.98
CA ASP A 431 0.81 -1.58 9.02
C ASP A 431 0.64 -0.33 8.15
N LEU A 432 -0.52 -0.19 7.51
CA LEU A 432 -0.78 0.80 6.46
C LEU A 432 -0.88 2.24 6.95
N ILE A 433 -1.08 2.47 8.25
CA ILE A 433 -1.06 3.82 8.85
C ILE A 433 0.36 4.39 8.98
N ASN A 434 1.38 3.53 8.90
CA ASN A 434 2.77 3.93 8.96
C ASN A 434 3.33 4.13 7.54
N PRO A 435 4.26 5.08 7.32
CA PRO A 435 5.02 5.12 6.07
C PRO A 435 5.67 3.76 5.79
N ARG A 436 5.54 3.25 4.55
CA ARG A 436 6.09 1.91 4.23
C ARG A 436 7.58 1.77 4.51
N THR A 437 8.34 2.85 4.38
CA THR A 437 9.79 2.89 4.62
C THR A 437 10.19 2.87 6.09
N SER A 438 9.24 3.11 6.99
CA SER A 438 9.48 3.13 8.43
C SER A 438 9.31 1.73 9.04
N ASP A 439 10.14 1.45 10.05
CA ASP A 439 9.90 0.34 10.96
C ASP A 439 8.75 0.69 11.92
N TYR A 440 8.05 -0.32 12.44
CA TYR A 440 7.06 -0.11 13.50
C TYR A 440 7.06 -1.26 14.51
N ILE A 441 6.64 -0.96 15.73
CA ILE A 441 6.56 -1.94 16.83
C ILE A 441 5.19 -2.62 16.79
N PHE A 442 5.20 -3.96 16.73
CA PHE A 442 3.99 -4.78 16.82
C PHE A 442 3.44 -4.75 18.26
N ASN A 443 2.19 -4.35 18.39
CA ASN A 443 1.48 -4.32 19.68
C ASN A 443 0.03 -4.74 19.48
N LEU A 444 -0.25 -6.01 19.75
CA LEU A 444 -1.55 -6.62 19.49
C LEU A 444 -2.69 -5.92 20.24
N ASP A 445 -2.52 -5.65 21.53
CA ASP A 445 -3.57 -5.01 22.37
C ASP A 445 -3.95 -3.64 21.82
N LYS A 446 -2.95 -2.88 21.36
CA LYS A 446 -3.18 -1.58 20.72
C LYS A 446 -3.90 -1.72 19.38
N PHE A 447 -3.55 -2.72 18.57
CA PHE A 447 -4.09 -2.87 17.21
C PHE A 447 -5.57 -3.27 17.22
N VAL A 448 -6.00 -4.11 18.16
CA VAL A 448 -7.40 -4.54 18.32
C VAL A 448 -8.24 -3.57 19.17
N SER A 449 -7.68 -2.42 19.57
CA SER A 449 -8.42 -1.39 20.33
C SER A 449 -9.44 -0.68 19.43
N PHE A 450 -10.61 -0.39 19.98
CA PHE A 450 -11.64 0.44 19.36
C PHE A 450 -11.40 1.95 19.55
N GLU A 451 -10.26 2.32 20.09
CA GLU A 451 -9.85 3.70 20.33
C GLU A 451 -8.50 3.99 19.64
N GLY A 452 -8.30 5.26 19.28
CA GLY A 452 -7.06 5.72 18.65
C GLY A 452 -6.96 5.35 17.16
N LYS A 453 -5.74 5.37 16.62
CA LYS A 453 -5.46 5.11 15.20
C LYS A 453 -5.43 3.61 14.91
N THR A 454 -6.61 2.99 14.82
CA THR A 454 -6.77 1.54 14.64
C THR A 454 -7.80 1.21 13.57
N GLY A 455 -7.68 0.03 12.95
CA GLY A 455 -8.69 -0.49 12.02
C GLY A 455 -10.07 -0.65 12.67
N PRO A 456 -10.17 -1.27 13.87
CA PRO A 456 -11.41 -1.38 14.60
C PRO A 456 -12.12 -0.04 14.88
N TYR A 457 -11.39 1.05 15.13
CA TYR A 457 -11.97 2.40 15.28
C TYR A 457 -12.67 2.87 13.99
N ILE A 458 -12.06 2.64 12.83
CA ILE A 458 -12.64 2.98 11.52
C ILE A 458 -13.91 2.14 11.27
N LEU A 459 -13.83 0.83 11.51
CA LEU A 459 -14.99 -0.07 11.36
C LEU A 459 -16.14 0.33 12.27
N TYR A 460 -15.85 0.63 13.54
CA TYR A 460 -16.85 1.08 14.52
C TYR A 460 -17.54 2.38 14.07
N THR A 461 -16.78 3.33 13.54
CA THR A 461 -17.33 4.58 13.00
C THR A 461 -18.24 4.30 11.79
N ALA A 462 -17.81 3.43 10.87
CA ALA A 462 -18.61 3.04 9.72
C ALA A 462 -19.94 2.32 10.11
N VAL A 463 -19.86 1.39 11.07
CA VAL A 463 -21.04 0.69 11.61
C VAL A 463 -22.01 1.65 12.31
N ARG A 464 -21.50 2.65 13.04
CA ARG A 464 -22.30 3.73 13.62
C ARG A 464 -23.09 4.48 12.55
N ILE A 465 -22.46 4.81 11.42
CA ILE A 465 -23.12 5.47 10.31
C ILE A 465 -24.19 4.55 9.70
N LYS A 466 -23.87 3.27 9.47
CA LYS A 466 -24.84 2.28 8.98
C LYS A 466 -26.08 2.21 9.89
N SER A 467 -25.89 2.21 11.23
CA SER A 467 -26.98 2.22 12.18
C SER A 467 -27.81 3.50 12.08
N LEU A 468 -27.16 4.67 12.05
CA LEU A 468 -27.83 5.96 11.90
C LEU A 468 -28.70 6.01 10.65
N LEU A 469 -28.18 5.55 9.51
CA LEU A 469 -28.92 5.55 8.24
C LEU A 469 -30.07 4.54 8.25
N ARG A 470 -29.89 3.38 8.88
CA ARG A 470 -30.96 2.38 9.05
C ARG A 470 -32.08 2.91 9.93
N ASP A 471 -31.75 3.56 11.03
CA ASP A 471 -32.72 4.15 11.96
C ASP A 471 -33.47 5.33 11.34
N ALA A 472 -32.86 6.05 10.39
CA ALA A 472 -33.50 7.10 9.61
C ALA A 472 -34.53 6.55 8.59
N GLY A 473 -34.47 5.25 8.25
CA GLY A 473 -35.33 4.62 7.24
C GLY A 473 -34.82 4.89 5.81
N ASN A 474 -35.59 4.36 4.82
CA ASN A 474 -35.21 4.54 3.41
C ASN A 474 -35.86 5.78 2.76
N ASP A 475 -36.70 6.49 3.51
CA ASP A 475 -37.61 7.53 2.98
C ASP A 475 -37.03 8.95 3.07
N PHE A 476 -35.75 9.12 3.46
CA PHE A 476 -35.15 10.44 3.41
C PHE A 476 -34.74 10.82 2.00
N GLU A 477 -35.31 11.91 1.51
CA GLU A 477 -34.90 12.49 0.22
C GLU A 477 -33.49 13.09 0.37
N MET A 478 -32.55 12.66 -0.48
CA MET A 478 -31.24 13.24 -0.58
C MET A 478 -31.31 14.60 -1.29
N GLY A 479 -31.82 15.62 -0.60
CA GLY A 479 -31.81 17.00 -1.05
C GLY A 479 -30.40 17.61 -1.17
N ASN A 480 -30.35 18.92 -1.35
CA ASN A 480 -29.09 19.65 -1.32
C ASN A 480 -28.51 19.68 0.10
N ILE A 481 -27.18 19.65 0.17
CA ILE A 481 -26.45 19.86 1.42
C ILE A 481 -26.63 21.31 1.84
N ALA A 482 -27.04 21.53 3.09
CA ALA A 482 -27.08 22.82 3.79
C ALA A 482 -26.32 22.67 5.10
N LEU A 483 -25.42 23.60 5.39
CA LEU A 483 -24.57 23.59 6.58
C LEU A 483 -25.12 24.60 7.60
N ALA A 484 -25.24 24.20 8.86
CA ALA A 484 -25.86 24.99 9.91
C ALA A 484 -24.94 25.34 11.07
N ASN A 485 -23.81 24.64 11.21
CA ASN A 485 -22.92 24.78 12.37
C ASN A 485 -21.47 24.47 12.01
N VAL A 486 -20.55 24.70 12.96
CA VAL A 486 -19.11 24.49 12.76
C VAL A 486 -18.73 23.01 12.55
N TYR A 487 -19.52 22.07 13.08
CA TYR A 487 -19.22 20.63 13.00
C TYR A 487 -19.58 20.05 11.64
N ASP A 488 -20.71 20.41 11.07
CA ASP A 488 -21.11 19.97 9.74
C ASP A 488 -20.25 20.64 8.65
N LYS A 489 -19.85 21.91 8.86
CA LYS A 489 -18.91 22.62 8.00
C LYS A 489 -17.53 21.95 7.98
N ALA A 490 -16.98 21.62 9.17
CA ALA A 490 -15.70 20.94 9.27
C ALA A 490 -15.73 19.57 8.58
N LEU A 491 -16.82 18.81 8.75
CA LEU A 491 -17.01 17.52 8.08
C LEU A 491 -17.09 17.68 6.56
N ALA A 492 -17.81 18.69 6.08
CA ALA A 492 -17.96 19.00 4.68
C ALA A 492 -16.60 19.35 4.02
N ILE A 493 -15.79 20.18 4.67
CA ILE A 493 -14.42 20.49 4.22
C ILE A 493 -13.57 19.23 4.15
N LYS A 494 -13.62 18.38 5.18
CA LYS A 494 -12.86 17.13 5.23
C LYS A 494 -13.26 16.16 4.11
N ILE A 495 -14.53 16.06 3.77
CA ILE A 495 -15.01 15.25 2.63
C ILE A 495 -14.35 15.72 1.31
N CYS A 496 -14.21 17.02 1.10
CA CYS A 496 -13.62 17.58 -0.13
C CYS A 496 -12.14 17.22 -0.35
N GLU A 497 -11.44 16.78 0.68
CA GLU A 497 -10.01 16.40 0.60
C GLU A 497 -9.76 14.97 0.08
N PHE A 498 -10.80 14.12 -0.01
CA PHE A 498 -10.64 12.69 -0.32
C PHE A 498 -9.83 12.44 -1.59
N ASN A 499 -10.22 13.05 -2.70
CA ASN A 499 -9.55 12.81 -3.98
C ASN A 499 -8.08 13.27 -3.96
N ASN A 500 -7.78 14.35 -3.25
CA ASN A 500 -6.39 14.79 -3.06
C ASN A 500 -5.58 13.77 -2.22
N ALA A 501 -6.18 13.22 -1.18
CA ALA A 501 -5.55 12.16 -0.39
C ALA A 501 -5.27 10.90 -1.22
N VAL A 502 -6.19 10.51 -2.10
CA VAL A 502 -6.01 9.41 -3.05
C VAL A 502 -4.88 9.70 -4.03
N ASP A 503 -4.87 10.90 -4.65
CA ASP A 503 -3.85 11.30 -5.61
C ASP A 503 -2.45 11.29 -4.97
N ARG A 504 -2.30 11.93 -3.82
CA ARG A 504 -1.03 11.95 -3.06
C ARG A 504 -0.59 10.55 -2.62
N ALA A 505 -1.51 9.70 -2.18
CA ALA A 505 -1.19 8.32 -1.81
C ALA A 505 -0.68 7.52 -3.02
N PHE A 506 -1.29 7.71 -4.18
CA PHE A 506 -0.86 7.06 -5.42
C PHE A 506 0.50 7.57 -5.89
N GLU A 507 0.71 8.88 -5.95
CA GLU A 507 1.98 9.51 -6.38
C GLU A 507 3.16 9.12 -5.48
N ALA A 508 2.94 9.14 -4.16
CA ALA A 508 3.95 8.75 -3.18
C ALA A 508 4.12 7.22 -3.03
N ARG A 509 3.28 6.40 -3.69
CA ARG A 509 3.18 4.95 -3.41
C ARG A 509 3.02 4.69 -1.91
N GLY A 510 2.22 5.55 -1.22
CA GLY A 510 2.13 5.62 0.23
C GLY A 510 0.70 5.54 0.76
N ILE A 511 0.21 4.32 1.02
CA ILE A 511 -1.15 4.09 1.56
C ILE A 511 -1.38 4.82 2.88
N HIS A 512 -0.33 5.06 3.68
CA HIS A 512 -0.42 5.77 4.96
C HIS A 512 -1.04 7.17 4.84
N ILE A 513 -0.89 7.83 3.70
CA ILE A 513 -1.50 9.15 3.44
C ILE A 513 -3.04 9.02 3.43
N LEU A 514 -3.54 8.00 2.73
CA LEU A 514 -4.97 7.74 2.66
C LEU A 514 -5.52 7.18 3.99
N ALA A 515 -4.76 6.32 4.66
CA ALA A 515 -5.12 5.78 5.97
C ALA A 515 -5.20 6.89 7.04
N GLN A 516 -4.26 7.85 7.03
CA GLN A 516 -4.29 9.01 7.92
C GLN A 516 -5.51 9.89 7.62
N TYR A 517 -5.78 10.17 6.35
CA TYR A 517 -6.96 10.95 5.96
C TYR A 517 -8.26 10.29 6.44
N VAL A 518 -8.41 8.98 6.27
CA VAL A 518 -9.62 8.25 6.70
C VAL A 518 -9.77 8.25 8.22
N TYR A 519 -8.66 8.15 8.97
CA TYR A 519 -8.68 8.31 10.41
C TYR A 519 -9.14 9.72 10.82
N ASP A 520 -8.60 10.76 10.21
CA ASP A 520 -8.97 12.15 10.50
C ASP A 520 -10.44 12.42 10.15
N LEU A 521 -10.94 11.85 9.04
CA LEU A 521 -12.35 11.89 8.68
C LEU A 521 -13.24 11.19 9.73
N ALA A 522 -12.80 10.04 10.26
CA ALA A 522 -13.52 9.33 11.32
C ALA A 522 -13.61 10.16 12.61
N VAL A 523 -12.52 10.80 13.01
CA VAL A 523 -12.48 11.73 14.15
C VAL A 523 -13.43 12.91 13.90
N CYS A 524 -13.39 13.51 12.72
CA CYS A 524 -14.24 14.63 12.36
C CYS A 524 -15.73 14.22 12.36
N PHE A 525 -16.07 13.06 11.79
CA PHE A 525 -17.43 12.53 11.81
C PHE A 525 -17.92 12.24 13.24
N ASN A 526 -17.10 11.61 14.08
CA ASN A 526 -17.49 11.33 15.46
C ASN A 526 -17.73 12.62 16.25
N ASN A 527 -16.94 13.67 16.02
CA ASN A 527 -17.16 14.98 16.63
C ASN A 527 -18.49 15.61 16.15
N PHE A 528 -18.78 15.55 14.86
CA PHE A 528 -20.07 15.96 14.31
C PHE A 528 -21.24 15.16 14.94
N TYR A 529 -21.15 13.84 14.95
CA TYR A 529 -22.18 12.95 15.48
C TYR A 529 -22.52 13.20 16.98
N HIS A 530 -21.50 13.52 17.78
CA HIS A 530 -21.69 13.79 19.20
C HIS A 530 -22.31 15.16 19.49
N ASN A 531 -22.02 16.16 18.67
CA ASN A 531 -22.46 17.54 18.91
C ASN A 531 -23.75 17.89 18.14
N VAL A 532 -24.14 17.09 17.15
CA VAL A 532 -25.33 17.34 16.32
C VAL A 532 -26.38 16.26 16.57
N LYS A 533 -27.58 16.67 16.96
CA LYS A 533 -28.69 15.75 17.25
C LYS A 533 -29.47 15.42 15.98
N ILE A 534 -28.87 14.63 15.07
CA ILE A 534 -29.38 14.37 13.73
C ILE A 534 -30.83 13.82 13.75
N MET A 535 -31.10 12.81 14.58
CA MET A 535 -32.39 12.09 14.54
C MET A 535 -33.55 12.89 15.12
N THR A 536 -33.29 13.84 15.99
CA THR A 536 -34.30 14.69 16.65
C THR A 536 -34.41 16.08 16.03
N GLU A 537 -33.72 16.35 14.90
CA GLU A 537 -33.86 17.59 14.16
C GLU A 537 -35.27 17.70 13.56
N GLU A 538 -35.94 18.82 13.85
CA GLU A 538 -37.29 19.09 13.38
C GLU A 538 -37.32 19.63 11.96
N ASN A 539 -36.28 20.35 11.53
CA ASN A 539 -36.16 20.80 10.16
C ASN A 539 -35.75 19.63 9.25
N VAL A 540 -36.74 19.11 8.50
CA VAL A 540 -36.55 17.96 7.61
C VAL A 540 -35.43 18.17 6.61
N ASN A 541 -35.27 19.36 6.03
CA ASN A 541 -34.23 19.66 5.05
C ASN A 541 -32.83 19.62 5.72
N GLN A 542 -32.70 20.13 6.92
CA GLN A 542 -31.45 20.08 7.67
C GLN A 542 -31.10 18.65 8.09
N LYS A 543 -32.09 17.90 8.59
CA LYS A 543 -31.92 16.49 8.92
C LYS A 543 -31.45 15.68 7.69
N ASN A 544 -32.08 15.87 6.56
CA ASN A 544 -31.72 15.18 5.30
C ASN A 544 -30.33 15.57 4.81
N SER A 545 -29.93 16.84 4.99
CA SER A 545 -28.56 17.29 4.71
C SER A 545 -27.53 16.55 5.55
N TRP A 546 -27.74 16.42 6.87
CA TRP A 546 -26.83 15.71 7.78
C TRP A 546 -26.77 14.20 7.50
N LEU A 547 -27.90 13.58 7.14
CA LEU A 547 -27.95 12.18 6.71
C LEU A 547 -27.19 11.98 5.39
N LYS A 548 -27.30 12.93 4.45
CA LYS A 548 -26.53 12.91 3.20
C LYS A 548 -25.03 13.02 3.45
N LEU A 549 -24.59 13.93 4.32
CA LEU A 549 -23.18 14.03 4.74
C LEU A 549 -22.69 12.71 5.34
N SER A 550 -23.48 12.12 6.24
CA SER A 550 -23.17 10.82 6.85
C SER A 550 -23.05 9.71 5.80
N LYS A 551 -23.93 9.67 4.81
CA LYS A 551 -23.89 8.70 3.71
C LYS A 551 -22.63 8.86 2.85
N ILE A 552 -22.20 10.09 2.59
CA ILE A 552 -20.97 10.37 1.85
C ILE A 552 -19.75 9.86 2.63
N VAL A 553 -19.69 10.11 3.94
CA VAL A 553 -18.60 9.59 4.80
C VAL A 553 -18.56 8.06 4.75
N LEU A 554 -19.70 7.39 4.84
CA LEU A 554 -19.77 5.92 4.71
C LEU A 554 -19.25 5.45 3.35
N THR A 555 -19.62 6.11 2.27
CA THR A 555 -19.12 5.80 0.92
C THR A 555 -17.59 5.91 0.83
N ILE A 556 -16.99 6.93 1.46
CA ILE A 556 -15.54 7.08 1.55
C ILE A 556 -14.91 5.93 2.32
N PHE A 557 -15.49 5.54 3.47
CA PHE A 557 -15.00 4.39 4.26
C PHE A 557 -15.11 3.08 3.49
N GLU A 558 -16.21 2.85 2.77
CA GLU A 558 -16.41 1.67 1.91
C GLU A 558 -15.39 1.65 0.76
N THR A 559 -15.07 2.81 0.17
CA THR A 559 -14.04 2.93 -0.87
C THR A 559 -12.66 2.62 -0.31
N PHE A 560 -12.30 3.18 0.84
CA PHE A 560 -11.04 2.86 1.51
C PHE A 560 -10.96 1.37 1.89
N ALA A 561 -12.04 0.80 2.43
CA ALA A 561 -12.10 -0.61 2.77
C ALA A 561 -11.85 -1.51 1.55
N LYS A 562 -12.40 -1.16 0.38
CA LYS A 562 -12.11 -1.86 -0.89
C LYS A 562 -10.65 -1.74 -1.31
N ILE A 563 -10.02 -0.57 -1.12
CA ILE A 563 -8.60 -0.35 -1.46
C ILE A 563 -7.71 -1.22 -0.58
N ILE A 564 -7.92 -1.25 0.73
CA ILE A 564 -7.08 -2.04 1.63
C ILE A 564 -7.59 -3.47 1.85
N LYS A 565 -8.70 -3.87 1.19
CA LYS A 565 -9.30 -5.21 1.28
C LYS A 565 -9.65 -5.61 2.72
N ILE A 566 -10.46 -4.79 3.38
CA ILE A 566 -11.12 -5.13 4.64
C ILE A 566 -12.64 -5.10 4.45
N ASP A 567 -13.35 -5.86 5.27
CA ASP A 567 -14.81 -5.90 5.25
C ASP A 567 -15.36 -5.03 6.39
N ILE A 568 -16.43 -4.26 6.11
CA ILE A 568 -17.14 -3.45 7.10
C ILE A 568 -18.38 -4.24 7.54
N PRO A 569 -18.44 -4.71 8.80
CA PRO A 569 -19.59 -5.46 9.28
C PRO A 569 -20.86 -4.62 9.30
N GLU A 570 -22.02 -5.28 9.36
CA GLU A 570 -23.32 -4.58 9.43
C GLU A 570 -23.61 -4.04 10.84
N ARG A 571 -23.06 -4.70 11.86
CA ARG A 571 -23.19 -4.31 13.28
C ARG A 571 -21.96 -4.76 14.06
N MET A 572 -21.74 -4.06 15.16
CA MET A 572 -20.54 -4.26 15.97
C MET A 572 -20.73 -3.69 17.38
#